data_8f2992e26bbe152d56667432d8d700c9
#
_entry.id   8f2992e26bbe152d56667432d8d700c9
#
_cell.length_a   1.000
_cell.length_b   1.000
_cell.length_c   1.000
_cell.angle_alpha   90.00
_cell.angle_beta   90.00
_cell.angle_gamma   90.00
#
_symmetry.space_group_name_H-M   'P 1'
#
loop_
_entity.id
_entity.type
_entity.pdbx_description
1 polymer ?
#
loop_
_entity_poly.entity_id
_entity_poly.type
_entity_poly.pdbx_seq_one_letter_code
_entity_poly.pdbx_strand_id
1 'polypeptide(L)'
;SFGRNPTDGLRLVGSYGPGLSAGAATGPLVFNDGEIAEAVRRCGADAVVLTSGHLTPDEIRDLSWELEKLDVDLILAPGMVDIASPRLRVQLAAGQPLIHVEKPRYSRAKRFQKRAFDVVFSAAFLIAVSPVMAIAALAIKLDSRGPVFYLSERVGLDGQSFRMVKFRTMVVDAEARLAELAALNESEGGVLFKMREDPRITRVGKLLRRYSIDELPQFFNVLNGSMSVVGPRPPLPSEADKYDLRTRRRLLVRPGITGLWQISGRSDLSWEDSVRLDLSYVENWSMVSDLVIAMSTAKAVFSHSGAY
;
A
#
# COMPACT_ATOMS: atom_id res chain seq x y z
N SER A 1 12.95 -4.87 10.55
CA SER A 1 11.49 -5.09 10.48
C SER A 1 11.04 -6.48 10.96
N PHE A 2 11.95 -7.34 11.38
CA PHE A 2 11.59 -8.62 12.02
C PHE A 2 10.86 -8.35 13.35
N GLY A 3 9.76 -9.07 13.62
CA GLY A 3 9.00 -8.95 14.87
C GLY A 3 7.79 -8.00 14.84
N ARG A 4 7.51 -7.33 13.72
CA ARG A 4 6.27 -6.53 13.57
C ARG A 4 5.05 -7.35 13.13
N ASN A 5 5.26 -8.55 12.56
CA ASN A 5 4.18 -9.44 12.16
C ASN A 5 4.15 -10.70 13.01
N PRO A 6 3.06 -10.99 13.76
CA PRO A 6 2.92 -12.20 14.56
C PRO A 6 2.95 -13.51 13.72
N THR A 7 2.77 -13.40 12.39
CA THR A 7 2.75 -14.53 11.46
C THR A 7 4.12 -15.05 11.04
N ASP A 8 5.21 -14.31 11.36
CA ASP A 8 6.56 -14.70 10.95
C ASP A 8 7.16 -15.81 11.82
N GLY A 9 6.49 -16.19 12.92
CA GLY A 9 6.94 -17.24 13.84
C GLY A 9 8.19 -16.86 14.63
N LEU A 10 8.69 -15.61 14.52
CA LEU A 10 9.89 -15.13 15.18
C LEU A 10 9.56 -14.03 16.20
N ARG A 11 10.10 -14.18 17.41
CA ARG A 11 10.03 -13.15 18.44
C ARG A 11 11.39 -12.50 18.61
N LEU A 12 11.48 -11.19 18.38
CA LEU A 12 12.71 -10.45 18.58
C LEU A 12 12.98 -10.28 20.08
N VAL A 13 14.05 -10.90 20.58
CA VAL A 13 14.49 -10.84 21.99
C VAL A 13 15.69 -9.92 22.21
N GLY A 14 16.49 -9.69 21.15
CA GLY A 14 17.63 -8.79 21.19
C GLY A 14 18.04 -8.30 19.80
N SER A 15 18.80 -7.21 19.72
CA SER A 15 19.44 -6.73 18.50
C SER A 15 20.91 -6.39 18.80
N TYR A 16 21.78 -6.72 17.84
CA TYR A 16 23.22 -6.49 17.91
C TYR A 16 23.67 -5.65 16.71
N GLY A 17 24.47 -4.63 16.94
CA GLY A 17 25.07 -3.82 15.87
C GLY A 17 25.59 -2.47 16.36
N PRO A 18 26.59 -1.88 15.67
CA PRO A 18 27.14 -0.58 16.02
C PRO A 18 26.10 0.53 15.82
N GLY A 19 25.99 1.44 16.80
CA GLY A 19 25.12 2.63 16.71
C GLY A 19 23.63 2.40 16.97
N LEU A 20 23.21 1.23 17.44
CA LEU A 20 21.84 0.99 17.85
C LEU A 20 21.56 1.67 19.20
N SER A 21 20.52 2.50 19.29
CA SER A 21 20.05 3.09 20.53
C SER A 21 19.05 2.16 21.24
N ALA A 22 19.20 2.00 22.55
CA ALA A 22 18.22 1.29 23.37
C ALA A 22 16.87 2.02 23.31
N GLY A 23 15.87 1.41 22.68
CA GLY A 23 14.48 1.84 22.78
C GLY A 23 13.94 1.58 24.19
N ALA A 24 12.81 2.21 24.55
CA ALA A 24 12.19 2.23 25.88
C ALA A 24 12.20 0.90 26.63
N ALA A 25 12.16 0.95 27.97
CA ALA A 25 12.37 -0.11 28.97
C ALA A 25 11.62 -1.46 28.81
N THR A 26 10.82 -1.63 27.76
CA THR A 26 10.07 -2.85 27.40
C THR A 26 10.42 -3.43 26.02
N GLY A 27 11.45 -2.88 25.34
CA GLY A 27 11.90 -3.34 24.02
C GLY A 27 12.96 -4.46 24.09
N PRO A 28 13.33 -5.06 22.92
CA PRO A 28 14.38 -6.06 22.84
C PRO A 28 15.73 -5.49 23.33
N LEU A 29 16.55 -6.36 23.93
CA LEU A 29 17.88 -5.98 24.41
C LEU A 29 18.74 -5.51 23.22
N VAL A 30 19.51 -4.43 23.43
CA VAL A 30 20.42 -3.87 22.42
C VAL A 30 21.85 -4.07 22.89
N PHE A 31 22.67 -4.67 22.05
CA PHE A 31 24.08 -4.93 22.28
C PHE A 31 24.91 -4.19 21.26
N ASN A 32 25.77 -3.29 21.67
CA ASN A 32 26.61 -2.48 20.77
C ASN A 32 28.05 -3.00 20.69
N ASP A 33 28.52 -3.64 21.76
CA ASP A 33 29.90 -4.12 21.88
C ASP A 33 29.90 -5.52 22.51
N GLY A 34 30.92 -6.34 22.19
CA GLY A 34 31.11 -7.70 22.70
C GLY A 34 30.93 -8.79 21.65
N GLU A 35 31.07 -10.04 22.02
CA GLU A 35 30.88 -11.17 21.16
C GLU A 35 29.39 -11.49 21.00
N ILE A 36 28.95 -11.82 19.78
CA ILE A 36 27.56 -12.19 19.46
C ILE A 36 27.12 -13.36 20.35
N ALA A 37 28.00 -14.34 20.57
CA ALA A 37 27.73 -15.50 21.43
C ALA A 37 27.39 -15.11 22.89
N GLU A 38 28.01 -14.07 23.45
CA GLU A 38 27.70 -13.59 24.80
C GLU A 38 26.32 -12.88 24.79
N ALA A 39 26.03 -12.07 23.77
CA ALA A 39 24.73 -11.45 23.62
C ALA A 39 23.59 -12.49 23.56
N VAL A 40 23.79 -13.57 22.80
CA VAL A 40 22.85 -14.69 22.66
C VAL A 40 22.58 -15.36 24.02
N ARG A 41 23.65 -15.67 24.81
CA ARG A 41 23.48 -16.24 26.15
C ARG A 41 22.67 -15.35 27.08
N ARG A 42 22.87 -14.03 26.99
CA ARG A 42 22.21 -13.05 27.88
C ARG A 42 20.73 -12.86 27.53
N CYS A 43 20.33 -12.96 26.24
CA CYS A 43 18.95 -12.81 25.85
C CYS A 43 18.19 -14.14 25.70
N GLY A 44 18.88 -15.29 25.78
CA GLY A 44 18.27 -16.62 25.65
C GLY A 44 17.62 -16.83 24.27
N ALA A 45 18.32 -16.43 23.22
CA ALA A 45 17.83 -16.56 21.87
C ALA A 45 18.06 -17.97 21.32
N ASP A 46 17.06 -18.52 20.60
CA ASP A 46 17.13 -19.82 19.94
C ASP A 46 17.69 -19.72 18.51
N ALA A 47 17.71 -18.51 17.96
CA ALA A 47 18.26 -18.25 16.62
C ALA A 47 18.88 -16.85 16.50
N VAL A 48 19.93 -16.75 15.70
CA VAL A 48 20.57 -15.49 15.29
C VAL A 48 20.29 -15.22 13.82
N VAL A 49 19.73 -14.04 13.49
CA VAL A 49 19.47 -13.62 12.12
C VAL A 49 20.47 -12.53 11.70
N LEU A 50 21.34 -12.84 10.74
CA LEU A 50 22.24 -11.86 10.13
C LEU A 50 21.55 -11.16 8.98
N THR A 51 21.36 -9.84 9.08
CA THR A 51 20.58 -9.02 8.11
C THR A 51 21.43 -8.24 7.10
N SER A 52 22.75 -8.17 7.29
CA SER A 52 23.64 -7.41 6.40
C SER A 52 25.02 -8.03 6.32
N GLY A 53 25.64 -7.92 5.15
CA GLY A 53 26.92 -8.53 4.81
C GLY A 53 28.14 -7.80 5.37
N HIS A 54 28.16 -7.45 6.64
CA HIS A 54 29.35 -6.88 7.30
C HIS A 54 30.37 -7.94 7.73
N LEU A 55 29.97 -9.21 7.74
CA LEU A 55 30.84 -10.33 8.09
C LEU A 55 31.38 -11.00 6.82
N THR A 56 32.65 -11.34 6.83
CA THR A 56 33.29 -12.16 5.81
C THR A 56 32.80 -13.62 5.89
N PRO A 57 32.93 -14.41 4.81
CA PRO A 57 32.57 -15.84 4.84
C PRO A 57 33.26 -16.62 5.95
N ASP A 58 34.51 -16.27 6.30
CA ASP A 58 35.26 -16.91 7.37
C ASP A 58 34.70 -16.55 8.74
N GLU A 59 34.38 -15.28 8.97
CA GLU A 59 33.74 -14.83 10.23
C GLU A 59 32.33 -15.45 10.41
N ILE A 60 31.57 -15.63 9.34
CA ILE A 60 30.25 -16.31 9.39
C ILE A 60 30.45 -17.78 9.79
N ARG A 61 31.46 -18.45 9.23
CA ARG A 61 31.78 -19.85 9.56
C ARG A 61 32.18 -19.98 11.02
N ASP A 62 33.06 -19.10 11.49
CA ASP A 62 33.55 -19.10 12.89
C ASP A 62 32.38 -18.83 13.86
N LEU A 63 31.53 -17.86 13.56
CA LEU A 63 30.30 -17.59 14.30
C LEU A 63 29.36 -18.82 14.33
N SER A 64 29.21 -19.52 13.20
CA SER A 64 28.35 -20.73 13.15
C SER A 64 28.85 -21.81 14.08
N TRP A 65 30.17 -22.02 14.21
CA TRP A 65 30.77 -22.97 15.15
C TRP A 65 30.64 -22.56 16.62
N GLU A 66 30.63 -21.25 16.90
CA GLU A 66 30.37 -20.76 18.25
C GLU A 66 28.90 -20.94 18.64
N LEU A 67 27.98 -20.66 17.75
CA LEU A 67 26.54 -20.82 17.98
C LEU A 67 26.12 -22.30 18.09
N GLU A 68 26.77 -23.21 17.35
CA GLU A 68 26.57 -24.65 17.45
C GLU A 68 26.80 -25.15 18.85
N LYS A 69 27.83 -24.62 19.56
CA LYS A 69 28.12 -24.98 20.96
C LYS A 69 27.02 -24.53 21.94
N LEU A 70 26.16 -23.59 21.50
CA LEU A 70 25.06 -23.03 22.28
C LEU A 70 23.71 -23.60 21.89
N ASP A 71 23.67 -24.51 20.91
CA ASP A 71 22.44 -25.06 20.30
C ASP A 71 21.53 -23.95 19.74
N VAL A 72 22.13 -22.98 19.00
CA VAL A 72 21.47 -21.80 18.45
C VAL A 72 21.62 -21.78 16.95
N ASP A 73 20.49 -21.63 16.24
CA ASP A 73 20.45 -21.58 14.78
C ASP A 73 21.00 -20.27 14.21
N LEU A 74 21.79 -20.37 13.12
CA LEU A 74 22.24 -19.21 12.36
C LEU A 74 21.45 -19.06 11.06
N ILE A 75 20.71 -17.97 10.93
CA ILE A 75 19.89 -17.65 9.75
C ILE A 75 20.54 -16.46 9.00
N LEU A 76 20.86 -16.65 7.73
CA LEU A 76 21.36 -15.58 6.88
C LEU A 76 20.17 -14.96 6.13
N ALA A 77 19.86 -13.69 6.43
CA ALA A 77 18.85 -12.93 5.71
C ALA A 77 19.55 -12.08 4.63
N PRO A 78 19.32 -12.31 3.34
CA PRO A 78 20.04 -11.64 2.25
C PRO A 78 19.61 -10.19 2.02
N GLY A 79 19.16 -9.47 3.00
CA GLY A 79 18.82 -8.02 2.93
C GLY A 79 17.84 -7.62 1.79
N MET A 80 17.27 -8.58 1.09
CA MET A 80 16.33 -8.34 0.00
C MET A 80 14.93 -8.12 0.57
N VAL A 81 14.62 -6.87 0.89
CA VAL A 81 13.32 -6.44 1.39
C VAL A 81 12.36 -6.29 0.20
N ASP A 82 11.08 -6.65 0.38
CA ASP A 82 9.98 -6.45 -0.58
C ASP A 82 9.98 -7.35 -1.84
N ILE A 83 10.73 -8.46 -1.83
CA ILE A 83 10.62 -9.48 -2.90
C ILE A 83 9.77 -10.63 -2.40
N ALA A 84 8.64 -10.90 -3.08
CA ALA A 84 7.75 -12.01 -2.70
C ALA A 84 8.48 -13.36 -2.78
N SER A 85 8.30 -14.19 -1.76
CA SER A 85 8.88 -15.54 -1.66
C SER A 85 8.74 -16.40 -2.92
N PRO A 86 7.61 -16.39 -3.68
CA PRO A 86 7.50 -17.15 -4.93
C PRO A 86 8.46 -16.73 -6.05
N ARG A 87 9.11 -15.54 -5.93
CA ARG A 87 10.07 -15.02 -6.91
C ARG A 87 11.53 -15.33 -6.54
N LEU A 88 11.74 -15.86 -5.34
CA LEU A 88 13.06 -16.22 -4.84
C LEU A 88 13.27 -17.72 -5.02
N ARG A 89 14.26 -18.11 -5.82
CA ARG A 89 14.69 -19.50 -5.94
C ARG A 89 16.13 -19.62 -5.47
N VAL A 90 16.35 -20.47 -4.50
CA VAL A 90 17.70 -20.80 -4.06
C VAL A 90 18.19 -21.96 -4.93
N GLN A 91 19.30 -21.76 -5.60
CA GLN A 91 19.98 -22.79 -6.40
C GLN A 91 21.42 -22.93 -5.93
N LEU A 92 21.87 -24.16 -5.77
CA LEU A 92 23.28 -24.43 -5.46
C LEU A 92 24.06 -24.48 -6.77
N ALA A 93 25.04 -23.59 -6.93
CA ALA A 93 25.96 -23.61 -8.05
C ALA A 93 27.42 -23.55 -7.53
N ALA A 94 28.22 -24.48 -7.92
CA ALA A 94 29.63 -24.62 -7.48
C ALA A 94 29.78 -24.62 -5.95
N GLY A 95 28.82 -25.23 -5.22
CA GLY A 95 28.83 -25.29 -3.76
C GLY A 95 28.37 -24.01 -3.05
N GLN A 96 27.96 -22.98 -3.79
CA GLN A 96 27.47 -21.72 -3.22
C GLN A 96 25.96 -21.58 -3.44
N PRO A 97 25.20 -21.11 -2.43
CA PRO A 97 23.78 -20.81 -2.58
C PRO A 97 23.60 -19.51 -3.41
N LEU A 98 23.08 -19.65 -4.62
CA LEU A 98 22.67 -18.51 -5.46
C LEU A 98 21.20 -18.24 -5.29
N ILE A 99 20.85 -16.99 -4.99
CA ILE A 99 19.47 -16.56 -4.93
C ILE A 99 19.08 -15.97 -6.28
N HIS A 100 18.29 -16.74 -7.03
CA HIS A 100 17.74 -16.30 -8.30
C HIS A 100 16.46 -15.49 -8.06
N VAL A 101 16.48 -14.20 -8.43
CA VAL A 101 15.31 -13.32 -8.35
C VAL A 101 14.61 -13.32 -9.71
N GLU A 102 13.47 -13.98 -9.79
CA GLU A 102 12.67 -13.99 -11.01
C GLU A 102 12.09 -12.59 -11.29
N LYS A 103 12.19 -12.14 -12.54
CA LYS A 103 11.52 -10.90 -12.97
C LYS A 103 9.99 -11.04 -12.83
N PRO A 104 9.25 -9.97 -12.46
CA PRO A 104 7.79 -10.01 -12.46
C PRO A 104 7.27 -10.44 -13.83
N ARG A 105 6.61 -11.58 -13.90
CA ARG A 105 6.05 -12.07 -15.17
C ARG A 105 4.62 -11.54 -15.31
N TYR A 106 4.46 -10.42 -16.00
CA TYR A 106 3.14 -9.96 -16.46
C TYR A 106 2.72 -10.80 -17.69
N SER A 107 2.32 -12.05 -17.47
CA SER A 107 1.86 -12.90 -18.56
C SER A 107 0.59 -12.30 -19.19
N ARG A 108 0.46 -12.44 -20.53
CA ARG A 108 -0.72 -11.98 -21.27
C ARG A 108 -2.01 -12.61 -20.69
N ALA A 109 -1.94 -13.86 -20.24
CA ALA A 109 -3.04 -14.56 -19.58
C ALA A 109 -3.46 -13.90 -18.25
N LYS A 110 -2.52 -13.51 -17.39
CA LYS A 110 -2.81 -12.80 -16.13
C LYS A 110 -3.46 -11.45 -16.38
N ARG A 111 -3.03 -10.71 -17.40
CA ARG A 111 -3.66 -9.43 -17.79
C ARG A 111 -5.09 -9.63 -18.30
N PHE A 112 -5.33 -10.70 -19.07
CA PHE A 112 -6.67 -11.02 -19.54
C PHE A 112 -7.59 -11.42 -18.38
N GLN A 113 -7.16 -12.32 -17.49
CA GLN A 113 -7.92 -12.71 -16.30
C GLN A 113 -8.28 -11.51 -15.43
N LYS A 114 -7.30 -10.64 -15.16
CA LYS A 114 -7.52 -9.40 -14.42
C LYS A 114 -8.58 -8.53 -15.09
N ARG A 115 -8.47 -8.33 -16.41
CA ARG A 115 -9.43 -7.51 -17.16
C ARG A 115 -10.84 -8.10 -17.19
N ALA A 116 -10.95 -9.42 -17.36
CA ALA A 116 -12.22 -10.12 -17.33
C ALA A 116 -12.91 -9.96 -15.95
N PHE A 117 -12.15 -10.17 -14.88
CA PHE A 117 -12.63 -9.93 -13.52
C PHE A 117 -13.12 -8.47 -13.34
N ASP A 118 -12.29 -7.49 -13.70
CA ASP A 118 -12.63 -6.08 -13.58
C ASP A 118 -13.94 -5.73 -14.29
N VAL A 119 -14.12 -6.22 -15.52
CA VAL A 119 -15.33 -5.95 -16.32
C VAL A 119 -16.55 -6.62 -15.73
N VAL A 120 -16.48 -7.93 -15.45
CA VAL A 120 -17.61 -8.70 -14.94
C VAL A 120 -18.04 -8.18 -13.57
N PHE A 121 -17.08 -7.99 -12.67
CA PHE A 121 -17.35 -7.47 -11.33
C PHE A 121 -17.97 -6.06 -11.40
N SER A 122 -17.40 -5.15 -12.19
CA SER A 122 -17.89 -3.77 -12.29
C SER A 122 -19.26 -3.69 -12.93
N ALA A 123 -19.54 -4.49 -13.95
CA ALA A 123 -20.86 -4.54 -14.59
C ALA A 123 -21.93 -5.04 -13.62
N ALA A 124 -21.67 -6.16 -12.94
CA ALA A 124 -22.61 -6.71 -11.96
C ALA A 124 -22.83 -5.74 -10.79
N PHE A 125 -21.75 -5.13 -10.29
CA PHE A 125 -21.81 -4.17 -9.20
C PHE A 125 -22.59 -2.91 -9.58
N LEU A 126 -22.35 -2.32 -10.76
CA LEU A 126 -23.09 -1.14 -11.25
C LEU A 126 -24.58 -1.43 -11.39
N ILE A 127 -24.97 -2.62 -11.87
CA ILE A 127 -26.37 -3.02 -11.94
C ILE A 127 -26.97 -3.06 -10.53
N ALA A 128 -26.29 -3.69 -9.57
CA ALA A 128 -26.77 -3.80 -8.20
C ALA A 128 -26.90 -2.44 -7.49
N VAL A 129 -25.96 -1.51 -7.71
CA VAL A 129 -25.96 -0.19 -7.04
C VAL A 129 -26.67 0.91 -7.84
N SER A 130 -27.18 0.60 -9.03
CA SER A 130 -27.86 1.60 -9.89
C SER A 130 -29.01 2.35 -9.21
N PRO A 131 -29.87 1.75 -8.36
CA PRO A 131 -30.90 2.49 -7.64
C PRO A 131 -30.31 3.52 -6.67
N VAL A 132 -29.23 3.14 -5.97
CA VAL A 132 -28.54 4.04 -5.03
C VAL A 132 -27.91 5.21 -5.80
N MET A 133 -27.29 4.92 -6.96
CA MET A 133 -26.71 5.95 -7.81
C MET A 133 -27.76 6.91 -8.37
N ALA A 134 -28.94 6.42 -8.76
CA ALA A 134 -30.05 7.25 -9.23
C ALA A 134 -30.57 8.19 -8.12
N ILE A 135 -30.74 7.67 -6.89
CA ILE A 135 -31.14 8.46 -5.72
C ILE A 135 -30.07 9.52 -5.41
N ALA A 136 -28.80 9.16 -5.41
CA ALA A 136 -27.69 10.08 -5.17
C ALA A 136 -27.66 11.20 -6.25
N ALA A 137 -27.83 10.84 -7.52
CA ALA A 137 -27.89 11.81 -8.63
C ALA A 137 -29.04 12.81 -8.47
N LEU A 138 -30.22 12.32 -8.10
CA LEU A 138 -31.40 13.18 -7.83
C LEU A 138 -31.14 14.09 -6.62
N ALA A 139 -30.62 13.56 -5.53
CA ALA A 139 -30.29 14.32 -4.33
C ALA A 139 -29.28 15.45 -4.62
N ILE A 140 -28.23 15.18 -5.39
CA ILE A 140 -27.26 16.21 -5.81
C ILE A 140 -27.94 17.32 -6.62
N LYS A 141 -28.84 16.97 -7.53
CA LYS A 141 -29.57 17.96 -8.34
C LYS A 141 -30.50 18.84 -7.53
N LEU A 142 -31.11 18.28 -6.49
CA LEU A 142 -32.01 19.01 -5.59
C LEU A 142 -31.25 19.89 -4.59
N ASP A 143 -30.05 19.44 -4.12
CA ASP A 143 -29.25 20.15 -3.13
C ASP A 143 -28.50 21.35 -3.73
N SER A 144 -28.01 21.24 -4.97
CA SER A 144 -27.22 22.32 -5.59
C SER A 144 -27.31 22.34 -7.12
N ARG A 145 -27.31 23.55 -7.69
CA ARG A 145 -27.32 23.75 -9.15
C ARG A 145 -25.99 23.27 -9.75
N GLY A 146 -26.05 22.61 -10.93
CA GLY A 146 -24.85 22.18 -11.69
C GLY A 146 -24.86 20.70 -12.10
N PRO A 147 -23.73 20.16 -12.60
CA PRO A 147 -23.63 18.78 -13.07
C PRO A 147 -23.69 17.79 -11.89
N VAL A 148 -24.16 16.57 -12.15
CA VAL A 148 -24.20 15.48 -11.13
C VAL A 148 -22.81 14.91 -10.90
N PHE A 149 -22.03 14.79 -11.98
CA PHE A 149 -20.68 14.24 -11.93
C PHE A 149 -19.63 15.33 -11.87
N TYR A 150 -18.54 15.01 -11.20
CA TYR A 150 -17.29 15.74 -11.18
C TYR A 150 -16.22 14.90 -11.84
N LEU A 151 -15.44 15.49 -12.73
CA LEU A 151 -14.34 14.83 -13.44
C LEU A 151 -13.02 15.36 -12.92
N SER A 152 -12.26 14.48 -12.27
CA SER A 152 -10.92 14.80 -11.75
C SER A 152 -9.85 14.22 -12.67
N GLU A 153 -8.92 15.05 -13.11
CA GLU A 153 -7.77 14.57 -13.86
C GLU A 153 -6.83 13.77 -12.96
N ARG A 154 -6.44 12.58 -13.42
CA ARG A 154 -5.57 11.65 -12.72
C ARG A 154 -4.58 11.00 -13.68
N VAL A 155 -3.46 10.51 -13.13
CA VAL A 155 -2.48 9.76 -13.90
C VAL A 155 -2.73 8.25 -13.72
N GLY A 156 -2.76 7.53 -14.83
CA GLY A 156 -3.04 6.09 -14.89
C GLY A 156 -1.88 5.28 -15.45
N LEU A 157 -2.25 4.20 -16.16
CA LEU A 157 -1.32 3.26 -16.77
C LEU A 157 -0.33 3.98 -17.69
N ASP A 158 0.95 3.62 -17.57
CA ASP A 158 2.07 4.16 -18.35
C ASP A 158 2.19 5.71 -18.29
N GLY A 159 1.68 6.32 -17.21
CA GLY A 159 1.74 7.76 -17.03
C GLY A 159 0.70 8.55 -17.83
N GLN A 160 -0.26 7.89 -18.47
CA GLN A 160 -1.31 8.56 -19.25
C GLN A 160 -2.36 9.20 -18.35
N SER A 161 -2.70 10.45 -18.61
CA SER A 161 -3.79 11.13 -17.91
C SER A 161 -5.16 10.56 -18.32
N PHE A 162 -6.07 10.50 -17.36
CA PHE A 162 -7.46 10.14 -17.58
C PHE A 162 -8.39 10.94 -16.66
N ARG A 163 -9.68 11.01 -17.04
CA ARG A 163 -10.70 11.67 -16.23
C ARG A 163 -11.40 10.66 -15.32
N MET A 164 -11.13 10.76 -14.03
CA MET A 164 -11.77 9.97 -12.99
C MET A 164 -13.15 10.55 -12.67
N VAL A 165 -14.18 9.73 -12.77
CA VAL A 165 -15.59 10.14 -12.57
C VAL A 165 -15.98 9.95 -11.11
N LYS A 166 -16.51 11.01 -10.47
CA LYS A 166 -17.10 10.97 -9.13
C LYS A 166 -18.45 11.67 -9.13
N PHE A 167 -19.27 11.39 -8.13
CA PHE A 167 -20.39 12.31 -7.84
C PHE A 167 -19.86 13.62 -7.30
N ARG A 168 -20.50 14.72 -7.68
CA ARG A 168 -20.19 16.05 -7.17
C ARG A 168 -20.61 16.15 -5.72
N THR A 169 -19.66 16.41 -4.82
CA THR A 169 -19.86 16.60 -3.38
C THR A 169 -19.56 18.01 -2.92
N MET A 170 -19.08 18.87 -3.80
CA MET A 170 -18.74 20.25 -3.51
C MET A 170 -19.54 21.21 -4.40
N VAL A 171 -19.60 22.48 -3.99
CA VAL A 171 -20.17 23.58 -4.79
C VAL A 171 -19.39 23.77 -6.09
N VAL A 172 -20.03 24.39 -7.11
CA VAL A 172 -19.44 24.52 -8.45
C VAL A 172 -18.18 25.36 -8.46
N ASP A 173 -18.09 26.34 -7.59
CA ASP A 173 -16.97 27.29 -7.43
C ASP A 173 -15.93 26.83 -6.38
N ALA A 174 -15.93 25.55 -6.01
CA ALA A 174 -15.07 24.98 -4.95
C ALA A 174 -13.57 25.17 -5.24
N GLU A 175 -13.12 25.11 -6.49
CA GLU A 175 -11.72 25.30 -6.87
C GLU A 175 -11.29 26.77 -6.70
N ALA A 176 -12.15 27.72 -7.07
CA ALA A 176 -11.88 29.15 -6.85
C ALA A 176 -11.74 29.46 -5.36
N ARG A 177 -12.61 28.89 -4.53
CA ARG A 177 -12.57 29.06 -3.07
C ARG A 177 -11.38 28.35 -2.42
N LEU A 178 -10.73 27.39 -3.06
CA LEU A 178 -9.57 26.71 -2.51
C LEU A 178 -8.43 27.67 -2.20
N ALA A 179 -8.19 28.67 -3.06
CA ALA A 179 -7.12 29.65 -2.88
C ALA A 179 -7.34 30.50 -1.60
N GLU A 180 -8.59 30.84 -1.30
CA GLU A 180 -8.97 31.59 -0.11
C GLU A 180 -8.83 30.78 1.19
N LEU A 181 -9.03 29.46 1.09
CA LEU A 181 -8.97 28.53 2.22
C LEU A 181 -7.58 27.91 2.43
N ALA A 182 -6.62 28.18 1.54
CA ALA A 182 -5.27 27.59 1.61
C ALA A 182 -4.55 27.84 2.95
N ALA A 183 -4.80 28.98 3.60
CA ALA A 183 -4.26 29.32 4.91
C ALA A 183 -4.81 28.45 6.06
N LEU A 184 -5.92 27.77 5.86
CA LEU A 184 -6.60 26.92 6.84
C LEU A 184 -6.32 25.41 6.63
N ASN A 185 -5.26 25.08 5.89
CA ASN A 185 -4.89 23.70 5.61
C ASN A 185 -4.35 22.99 6.87
N GLU A 186 -5.01 21.93 7.30
CA GLU A 186 -4.63 21.11 8.46
C GLU A 186 -3.64 19.97 8.09
N SER A 187 -3.21 19.88 6.83
CA SER A 187 -2.29 18.83 6.37
C SER A 187 -0.84 19.20 6.62
N GLU A 188 -0.15 18.48 7.46
CA GLU A 188 1.30 18.54 7.59
C GLU A 188 1.97 18.05 6.28
N GLY A 189 2.79 18.90 5.64
CA GLY A 189 3.51 18.58 4.39
C GLY A 189 2.91 19.12 3.09
N GLY A 190 1.76 19.79 3.10
CA GLY A 190 1.33 20.70 2.02
C GLY A 190 0.91 20.10 0.67
N VAL A 191 0.93 18.76 0.47
CA VAL A 191 0.62 18.15 -0.84
C VAL A 191 -0.89 17.96 -1.05
N LEU A 192 -1.65 17.77 0.03
CA LEU A 192 -3.11 17.61 -0.02
C LEU A 192 -3.77 18.59 0.93
N PHE A 193 -4.76 19.34 0.44
CA PHE A 193 -5.59 20.18 1.30
C PHE A 193 -6.51 19.31 2.14
N LYS A 194 -6.42 19.39 3.46
CA LYS A 194 -7.33 18.75 4.42
C LYS A 194 -7.89 19.81 5.38
N MET A 195 -9.20 19.78 5.55
CA MET A 195 -9.94 20.62 6.50
C MET A 195 -11.12 19.81 7.03
N ARG A 196 -11.26 19.74 8.36
CA ARG A 196 -12.27 18.92 9.03
C ARG A 196 -13.70 19.38 8.71
N GLU A 197 -13.92 20.67 8.60
CA GLU A 197 -15.18 21.29 8.20
C GLU A 197 -14.98 22.15 6.96
N ASP A 198 -14.86 21.52 5.80
CA ASP A 198 -14.68 22.20 4.53
C ASP A 198 -16.01 22.83 4.07
N PRO A 199 -16.12 24.17 4.02
CA PRO A 199 -17.35 24.87 3.66
C PRO A 199 -17.75 24.70 2.20
N ARG A 200 -16.87 24.13 1.36
CA ARG A 200 -17.15 23.81 -0.03
C ARG A 200 -18.00 22.57 -0.19
N ILE A 201 -18.07 21.72 0.84
CA ILE A 201 -18.82 20.47 0.79
C ILE A 201 -20.31 20.75 0.99
N THR A 202 -21.15 20.27 0.07
CA THR A 202 -22.61 20.40 0.17
C THR A 202 -23.19 19.46 1.24
N ARG A 203 -24.44 19.69 1.68
CA ARG A 203 -25.08 18.83 2.70
C ARG A 203 -25.17 17.39 2.21
N VAL A 204 -25.65 17.18 0.99
CA VAL A 204 -25.69 15.85 0.35
C VAL A 204 -24.28 15.32 0.15
N GLY A 205 -23.33 16.17 -0.26
CA GLY A 205 -21.94 15.81 -0.44
C GLY A 205 -21.29 15.24 0.82
N LYS A 206 -21.59 15.78 2.00
CA LYS A 206 -21.12 15.26 3.30
C LYS A 206 -21.58 13.81 3.53
N LEU A 207 -22.85 13.51 3.21
CA LEU A 207 -23.40 12.17 3.32
C LEU A 207 -22.76 11.20 2.32
N LEU A 208 -22.63 11.62 1.06
CA LEU A 208 -22.04 10.79 0.00
C LEU A 208 -20.60 10.41 0.33
N ARG A 209 -19.78 11.36 0.81
CA ARG A 209 -18.39 11.12 1.25
C ARG A 209 -18.32 10.17 2.43
N ARG A 210 -19.19 10.35 3.43
CA ARG A 210 -19.21 9.49 4.63
C ARG A 210 -19.38 8.02 4.29
N TYR A 211 -20.17 7.69 3.26
CA TYR A 211 -20.44 6.32 2.82
C TYR A 211 -19.68 5.93 1.55
N SER A 212 -18.73 6.76 1.08
CA SER A 212 -17.98 6.56 -0.16
C SER A 212 -18.87 6.36 -1.40
N ILE A 213 -20.12 6.84 -1.36
CA ILE A 213 -21.07 6.77 -2.49
C ILE A 213 -20.58 7.65 -3.64
N ASP A 214 -19.86 8.73 -3.32
CA ASP A 214 -19.28 9.64 -4.31
C ASP A 214 -18.27 8.95 -5.25
N GLU A 215 -17.71 7.83 -4.85
CA GLU A 215 -16.74 7.07 -5.63
C GLU A 215 -17.35 5.98 -6.53
N LEU A 216 -18.66 5.66 -6.35
CA LEU A 216 -19.33 4.64 -7.17
C LEU A 216 -19.22 4.87 -8.70
N PRO A 217 -19.26 6.12 -9.23
CA PRO A 217 -19.09 6.34 -10.65
C PRO A 217 -17.72 5.94 -11.21
N GLN A 218 -16.69 5.72 -10.38
CA GLN A 218 -15.39 5.24 -10.83
C GLN A 218 -15.47 3.84 -11.48
N PHE A 219 -16.51 3.05 -11.19
CA PHE A 219 -16.73 1.77 -11.85
C PHE A 219 -16.98 1.94 -13.37
N PHE A 220 -17.45 3.09 -13.84
CA PHE A 220 -17.46 3.43 -15.28
C PHE A 220 -16.02 3.55 -15.82
N ASN A 221 -15.09 4.09 -15.03
CA ASN A 221 -13.68 4.11 -15.40
C ASN A 221 -13.07 2.70 -15.46
N VAL A 222 -13.54 1.78 -14.64
CA VAL A 222 -13.12 0.38 -14.75
C VAL A 222 -13.66 -0.26 -16.02
N LEU A 223 -14.92 -0.05 -16.36
CA LEU A 223 -15.52 -0.60 -17.59
C LEU A 223 -14.85 -0.06 -18.86
N ASN A 224 -14.49 1.23 -18.90
CA ASN A 224 -13.79 1.80 -20.07
C ASN A 224 -12.30 1.43 -20.12
N GLY A 225 -11.74 0.87 -19.02
CA GLY A 225 -10.35 0.40 -18.96
C GLY A 225 -9.32 1.41 -18.50
N SER A 226 -9.71 2.61 -18.09
CA SER A 226 -8.78 3.59 -17.49
C SER A 226 -8.43 3.25 -16.04
N MET A 227 -9.29 2.47 -15.34
CA MET A 227 -9.05 1.98 -13.99
C MET A 227 -9.25 0.46 -13.89
N SER A 228 -8.96 -0.08 -12.72
CA SER A 228 -9.21 -1.43 -12.25
C SER A 228 -10.02 -1.38 -10.94
N VAL A 229 -10.65 -2.48 -10.55
CA VAL A 229 -11.28 -2.59 -9.22
C VAL A 229 -10.23 -2.47 -8.14
N VAL A 230 -9.11 -3.21 -8.26
CA VAL A 230 -8.00 -3.21 -7.31
C VAL A 230 -6.72 -2.77 -8.01
N GLY A 231 -6.00 -1.82 -7.39
CA GLY A 231 -4.75 -1.29 -7.91
C GLY A 231 -4.21 -0.15 -7.04
N PRO A 232 -3.04 0.42 -7.37
CA PRO A 232 -2.52 1.62 -6.75
C PRO A 232 -3.51 2.80 -6.86
N ARG A 233 -3.49 3.70 -5.87
CA ARG A 233 -4.30 4.91 -5.94
C ARG A 233 -3.88 5.77 -7.14
N PRO A 234 -4.82 6.29 -7.96
CA PRO A 234 -4.48 7.20 -9.04
C PRO A 234 -3.96 8.53 -8.50
N PRO A 235 -2.70 8.90 -8.79
CA PRO A 235 -2.13 10.17 -8.34
C PRO A 235 -2.70 11.36 -9.11
N LEU A 236 -2.58 12.55 -8.52
CA LEU A 236 -2.73 13.81 -9.24
C LEU A 236 -1.53 14.00 -10.21
N PRO A 237 -1.68 14.75 -11.32
CA PRO A 237 -0.54 15.08 -12.18
C PRO A 237 0.63 15.70 -11.40
N SER A 238 0.36 16.64 -10.50
CA SER A 238 1.36 17.29 -9.66
C SER A 238 2.05 16.35 -8.64
N GLU A 239 1.40 15.24 -8.27
CA GLU A 239 2.02 14.19 -7.45
C GLU A 239 2.93 13.31 -8.33
N ALA A 240 2.44 12.90 -9.52
CA ALA A 240 3.15 12.01 -10.43
C ALA A 240 4.44 12.66 -10.99
N ASP A 241 4.44 13.97 -11.19
CA ASP A 241 5.62 14.72 -11.65
C ASP A 241 6.78 14.66 -10.65
N LYS A 242 6.48 14.48 -9.36
CA LYS A 242 7.47 14.36 -8.28
C LYS A 242 7.97 12.94 -8.04
N TYR A 243 7.46 11.94 -8.79
CA TYR A 243 7.83 10.56 -8.59
C TYR A 243 9.27 10.28 -9.07
N ASP A 244 10.05 9.67 -8.20
CA ASP A 244 11.32 9.07 -8.56
C ASP A 244 11.13 7.81 -9.42
N LEU A 245 12.22 7.24 -9.92
CA LEU A 245 12.19 6.03 -10.76
C LEU A 245 11.52 4.83 -10.06
N ARG A 246 11.68 4.71 -8.75
CA ARG A 246 11.08 3.63 -7.96
C ARG A 246 9.57 3.83 -7.86
N THR A 247 9.13 5.00 -7.46
CA THR A 247 7.70 5.32 -7.28
C THR A 247 6.94 5.27 -8.60
N ARG A 248 7.56 5.64 -9.73
CA ARG A 248 6.96 5.53 -11.08
C ARG A 248 6.52 4.11 -11.45
N ARG A 249 7.10 3.07 -10.83
CA ARG A 249 6.65 1.68 -11.05
C ARG A 249 5.19 1.42 -10.67
N ARG A 250 4.59 2.26 -9.83
CA ARG A 250 3.15 2.22 -9.52
C ARG A 250 2.29 2.43 -10.77
N LEU A 251 2.80 3.14 -11.78
CA LEU A 251 2.11 3.45 -13.03
C LEU A 251 2.20 2.32 -14.07
N LEU A 252 2.90 1.20 -13.78
CA LEU A 252 2.99 0.04 -14.67
C LEU A 252 1.72 -0.82 -14.70
N VAL A 253 0.76 -0.53 -13.84
CA VAL A 253 -0.56 -1.17 -13.78
C VAL A 253 -1.66 -0.12 -13.76
N ARG A 254 -2.90 -0.53 -14.08
CA ARG A 254 -4.05 0.36 -13.95
C ARG A 254 -4.27 0.75 -12.49
N PRO A 255 -4.57 2.03 -12.21
CA PRO A 255 -4.93 2.45 -10.86
C PRO A 255 -6.26 1.81 -10.44
N GLY A 256 -6.40 1.55 -9.14
CA GLY A 256 -7.58 0.92 -8.56
C GLY A 256 -8.58 1.89 -7.93
N ILE A 257 -9.83 1.45 -7.81
CA ILE A 257 -10.82 2.07 -6.92
C ILE A 257 -10.38 1.83 -5.48
N THR A 258 -9.92 0.62 -5.20
CA THR A 258 -9.32 0.23 -3.92
C THR A 258 -7.92 -0.37 -4.13
N GLY A 259 -7.16 -0.52 -3.06
CA GLY A 259 -5.80 -1.07 -3.12
C GLY A 259 -5.28 -1.50 -1.75
N LEU A 260 -4.11 -2.12 -1.76
CA LEU A 260 -3.51 -2.71 -0.57
C LEU A 260 -3.29 -1.68 0.55
N TRP A 261 -2.78 -0.48 0.24
CA TRP A 261 -2.59 0.57 1.23
C TRP A 261 -3.91 1.08 1.83
N GLN A 262 -4.99 1.12 1.02
CA GLN A 262 -6.31 1.59 1.46
C GLN A 262 -6.97 0.68 2.48
N ILE A 263 -6.60 -0.60 2.53
CA ILE A 263 -7.08 -1.55 3.53
C ILE A 263 -6.11 -1.74 4.71
N SER A 264 -4.84 -1.25 4.60
CA SER A 264 -3.78 -1.48 5.57
C SER A 264 -3.55 -0.34 6.57
N GLY A 265 -4.33 0.74 6.53
CA GLY A 265 -4.18 1.89 7.46
C GLY A 265 -4.55 3.25 6.87
N ARG A 266 -4.81 3.34 5.56
CA ARG A 266 -5.28 4.58 4.88
C ARG A 266 -4.41 5.81 5.20
N SER A 267 -5.03 6.85 5.79
CA SER A 267 -4.39 8.13 6.10
C SER A 267 -3.36 8.08 7.23
N ASP A 268 -3.30 6.98 7.99
CA ASP A 268 -2.36 6.82 9.12
C ASP A 268 -0.99 6.27 8.66
N LEU A 269 -0.89 5.88 7.38
CA LEU A 269 0.36 5.40 6.79
C LEU A 269 1.24 6.57 6.33
N SER A 270 2.54 6.42 6.51
CA SER A 270 3.51 7.32 5.88
C SER A 270 3.44 7.23 4.35
N TRP A 271 3.97 8.26 3.67
CA TRP A 271 4.07 8.23 2.20
C TRP A 271 4.91 7.03 1.74
N GLU A 272 6.03 6.77 2.39
CA GLU A 272 6.95 5.69 2.08
C GLU A 272 6.28 4.32 2.24
N ASP A 273 5.49 4.11 3.31
CA ASP A 273 4.75 2.86 3.54
C ASP A 273 3.65 2.67 2.49
N SER A 274 2.96 3.74 2.11
CA SER A 274 1.93 3.70 1.06
C SER A 274 2.54 3.31 -0.30
N VAL A 275 3.68 3.90 -0.66
CA VAL A 275 4.43 3.56 -1.87
C VAL A 275 4.90 2.11 -1.83
N ARG A 276 5.44 1.65 -0.69
CA ARG A 276 5.90 0.27 -0.51
C ARG A 276 4.78 -0.73 -0.71
N LEU A 277 3.61 -0.51 -0.13
CA LEU A 277 2.44 -1.38 -0.29
C LEU A 277 1.96 -1.42 -1.74
N ASP A 278 1.91 -0.27 -2.42
CA ASP A 278 1.53 -0.22 -3.83
C ASP A 278 2.54 -0.94 -4.73
N LEU A 279 3.85 -0.78 -4.49
CA LEU A 279 4.88 -1.52 -5.22
C LEU A 279 4.81 -3.02 -4.96
N SER A 280 4.56 -3.42 -3.70
CA SER A 280 4.35 -4.83 -3.35
C SER A 280 3.17 -5.41 -4.12
N TYR A 281 2.05 -4.68 -4.24
CA TYR A 281 0.92 -5.10 -5.07
C TYR A 281 1.29 -5.24 -6.56
N VAL A 282 1.98 -4.24 -7.13
CA VAL A 282 2.41 -4.26 -8.54
C VAL A 282 3.29 -5.46 -8.84
N GLU A 283 4.22 -5.76 -7.94
CA GLU A 283 5.21 -6.82 -8.16
C GLU A 283 4.68 -8.23 -7.88
N ASN A 284 3.72 -8.35 -6.97
CA ASN A 284 3.25 -9.64 -6.42
C ASN A 284 1.77 -9.91 -6.71
N TRP A 285 1.22 -9.30 -7.74
CA TRP A 285 -0.18 -9.42 -8.07
C TRP A 285 -0.67 -10.87 -8.20
N SER A 286 -1.80 -11.18 -7.60
CA SER A 286 -2.55 -12.41 -7.79
C SER A 286 -4.06 -12.13 -7.74
N MET A 287 -4.87 -12.98 -8.41
CA MET A 287 -6.33 -12.86 -8.37
C MET A 287 -6.89 -13.04 -6.95
N VAL A 288 -6.28 -13.92 -6.16
CA VAL A 288 -6.67 -14.15 -4.76
C VAL A 288 -6.45 -12.89 -3.94
N SER A 289 -5.31 -12.20 -4.14
CA SER A 289 -5.04 -10.92 -3.50
C SER A 289 -6.10 -9.87 -3.83
N ASP A 290 -6.53 -9.76 -5.09
CA ASP A 290 -7.61 -8.86 -5.49
C ASP A 290 -8.93 -9.15 -4.78
N LEU A 291 -9.31 -10.42 -4.69
CA LEU A 291 -10.52 -10.83 -3.98
C LEU A 291 -10.46 -10.48 -2.49
N VAL A 292 -9.33 -10.75 -1.84
CA VAL A 292 -9.12 -10.41 -0.42
C VAL A 292 -9.20 -8.90 -0.21
N ILE A 293 -8.54 -8.10 -1.07
CA ILE A 293 -8.58 -6.64 -0.99
C ILE A 293 -10.01 -6.11 -1.19
N ALA A 294 -10.73 -6.62 -2.20
CA ALA A 294 -12.11 -6.22 -2.47
C ALA A 294 -13.05 -6.53 -1.29
N MET A 295 -12.96 -7.73 -0.70
CA MET A 295 -13.74 -8.11 0.48
C MET A 295 -13.39 -7.25 1.71
N SER A 296 -12.10 -7.01 1.94
CA SER A 296 -11.65 -6.16 3.05
C SER A 296 -12.12 -4.71 2.89
N THR A 297 -12.16 -4.21 1.65
CA THR A 297 -12.71 -2.87 1.35
C THR A 297 -14.21 -2.80 1.68
N ALA A 298 -14.99 -3.81 1.28
CA ALA A 298 -16.40 -3.88 1.61
C ALA A 298 -16.60 -3.83 3.14
N LYS A 299 -15.86 -4.66 3.89
CA LYS A 299 -15.89 -4.64 5.35
C LYS A 299 -15.55 -3.26 5.92
N ALA A 300 -14.51 -2.59 5.42
CA ALA A 300 -14.07 -1.29 5.90
C ALA A 300 -15.09 -0.17 5.62
N VAL A 301 -15.81 -0.22 4.48
CA VAL A 301 -16.90 0.71 4.16
C VAL A 301 -18.08 0.53 5.12
N PHE A 302 -18.46 -0.71 5.42
CA PHE A 302 -19.57 -0.99 6.34
C PHE A 302 -19.23 -0.73 7.80
N SER A 303 -17.97 -0.91 8.22
CA SER A 303 -17.53 -0.68 9.60
C SER A 303 -17.28 0.78 9.97
N HIS A 304 -17.43 1.72 9.03
CA HIS A 304 -17.16 3.16 9.19
C HIS A 304 -15.77 3.51 9.74
N SER A 305 -14.80 2.61 9.68
CA SER A 305 -13.44 2.87 10.12
C SER A 305 -12.69 3.71 9.07
N GLY A 306 -12.41 4.98 9.40
CA GLY A 306 -11.52 5.85 8.60
C GLY A 306 -12.20 6.65 7.48
N ALA A 307 -13.49 6.93 7.53
CA ALA A 307 -14.14 7.95 6.70
C ALA A 307 -14.06 9.30 7.43
N TYR A 308 -13.28 10.24 6.88
CA TYR A 308 -13.29 11.66 7.23
C TYR A 308 -13.90 12.47 6.11
#